data_9efb2f2b248fa377cde138d55de5c058
#
_entry.id   9efb2f2b248fa377cde138d55de5c058
#
_cell.length_a   1.000
_cell.length_b   1.000
_cell.length_c   1.000
_cell.angle_alpha   90.00
_cell.angle_beta   90.00
_cell.angle_gamma   90.00
#
_symmetry.space_group_name_H-M   'P 1'
#
loop_
_entity.id
_entity.type
_entity.pdbx_description
1 polymer ?
#
loop_
_entity_poly.entity_id
_entity_poly.type
_entity_poly.pdbx_seq_one_letter_code
_entity_poly.pdbx_strand_id
1 'polypeptide(L)'
;GGFTKREGRASDYEILTCRLVDRALRPLFPDNFHAEVYVNIILFSADGVDMPDALAGLAASAALAVSDIPFNGPISEVRVARINGQFVINPTFEQLEQADMDLMVGATYENIMMVEGEMDEVSEQDLLEAMKAAHEAIKIQCKAQMELAEEVGSTVKREYCHEVNDEELRKAVHDACYDKAYAIAASGNKNKHERMDAFDAIREEFKAQFSEEELEEKAALIDRYYHDVEKEAMRRSILDEGKRLDGRKTTEIRPIWCETSYLPGPHGSAIFTRGETQSLSTVTLGTKLDEKIIDDVLEHGKERFLLHYNFPPFSTGEAKAQRGVGRREIGHGHLAWRALKGQIPANYPYVVRVVSDILESNGSSSMATVCAGTLALMDAGVKIKKPVSGIAMGLIKNAGEDKYAVLSDILGDEDHLGDMDFKVAGTAKGVTAIQMDIKIDGLTYDIIAEAFEKCRKGRLYILDEIIKPVIAEPRHELSRWAPKMF
;
A
#
# COMPACT_ATOMS: atom_id res chain seq x y z
N GLY A 1 -25.40 -5.23 -2.89
CA GLY A 1 -26.47 -4.57 -3.24
C GLY A 1 -27.66 -5.23 -3.91
N GLY A 2 -28.41 -4.39 -4.56
CA GLY A 2 -29.65 -4.68 -5.22
C GLY A 2 -30.87 -4.56 -4.30
N PHE A 3 -31.97 -4.10 -4.85
CA PHE A 3 -33.18 -3.71 -4.14
C PHE A 3 -33.76 -4.83 -3.22
N THR A 4 -33.60 -6.08 -3.60
CA THR A 4 -34.15 -7.23 -2.86
C THR A 4 -33.17 -7.91 -1.92
N LYS A 5 -31.90 -7.49 -1.92
CA LYS A 5 -30.85 -8.14 -1.11
C LYS A 5 -30.68 -7.40 0.22
N ARG A 6 -30.60 -8.18 1.29
CA ARG A 6 -30.18 -7.64 2.58
C ARG A 6 -28.70 -7.30 2.53
N GLU A 7 -28.32 -6.17 3.09
CA GLU A 7 -26.93 -5.82 3.37
C GLU A 7 -26.35 -6.87 4.35
N GLY A 8 -25.28 -7.50 3.95
CA GLY A 8 -24.67 -8.58 4.72
C GLY A 8 -23.17 -8.39 4.82
N ARG A 9 -22.44 -8.80 3.78
CA ARG A 9 -21.00 -8.56 3.70
C ARG A 9 -20.73 -7.20 3.05
N ALA A 10 -19.69 -6.51 3.52
CA ALA A 10 -19.22 -5.29 2.90
C ALA A 10 -18.84 -5.55 1.42
N SER A 11 -19.26 -4.65 0.54
CA SER A 11 -18.85 -4.63 -0.86
C SER A 11 -17.35 -4.29 -0.98
N ASP A 12 -16.77 -4.51 -2.16
CA ASP A 12 -15.37 -4.11 -2.41
C ASP A 12 -15.17 -2.60 -2.19
N TYR A 13 -16.14 -1.78 -2.59
CA TYR A 13 -16.13 -0.33 -2.36
C TYR A 13 -16.10 0.02 -0.86
N GLU A 14 -16.96 -0.59 -0.07
CA GLU A 14 -16.99 -0.38 1.38
C GLU A 14 -15.68 -0.85 2.05
N ILE A 15 -15.11 -1.98 1.60
CA ILE A 15 -13.81 -2.47 2.08
C ILE A 15 -12.69 -1.49 1.74
N LEU A 16 -12.69 -0.94 0.52
CA LEU A 16 -11.69 0.05 0.11
C LEU A 16 -11.80 1.33 0.94
N THR A 17 -13.02 1.84 1.16
CA THR A 17 -13.27 3.00 2.02
C THR A 17 -12.80 2.73 3.47
N CYS A 18 -13.14 1.58 4.04
CA CYS A 18 -12.64 1.19 5.37
C CYS A 18 -11.11 1.17 5.44
N ARG A 19 -10.44 0.71 4.39
CA ARG A 19 -8.97 0.67 4.33
C ARG A 19 -8.35 2.06 4.31
N LEU A 20 -8.94 3.02 3.60
CA LEU A 20 -8.48 4.40 3.57
C LEU A 20 -8.55 5.01 4.97
N VAL A 21 -9.72 4.91 5.61
CA VAL A 21 -9.94 5.42 6.98
C VAL A 21 -8.99 4.75 7.99
N ASP A 22 -8.85 3.44 7.96
CA ASP A 22 -7.96 2.69 8.85
C ASP A 22 -6.50 3.16 8.73
N ARG A 23 -6.01 3.36 7.51
CA ARG A 23 -4.65 3.80 7.24
C ARG A 23 -4.38 5.25 7.70
N ALA A 24 -5.39 6.11 7.67
CA ALA A 24 -5.30 7.47 8.16
C ALA A 24 -5.40 7.56 9.69
N LEU A 25 -6.22 6.73 10.33
CA LEU A 25 -6.46 6.77 11.78
C LEU A 25 -5.44 6.00 12.60
N ARG A 26 -5.10 4.78 12.17
CA ARG A 26 -4.29 3.82 12.95
C ARG A 26 -2.97 4.39 13.46
N PRO A 27 -2.17 5.10 12.66
CA PRO A 27 -0.87 5.63 13.09
C PRO A 27 -0.97 6.67 14.21
N LEU A 28 -2.16 7.21 14.49
CA LEU A 28 -2.37 8.30 15.45
C LEU A 28 -2.81 7.82 16.83
N PHE A 29 -3.04 6.51 17.00
CA PHE A 29 -3.21 5.95 18.35
C PHE A 29 -1.83 5.78 19.01
N PRO A 30 -1.70 6.09 20.31
CA PRO A 30 -0.45 5.88 21.03
C PRO A 30 -0.04 4.40 21.03
N ASP A 31 1.26 4.14 20.92
CA ASP A 31 1.82 2.78 20.85
C ASP A 31 1.51 1.93 22.09
N ASN A 32 1.33 2.59 23.26
CA ASN A 32 0.96 1.95 24.52
C ASN A 32 -0.54 1.76 24.72
N PHE A 33 -1.36 2.08 23.69
CA PHE A 33 -2.82 1.90 23.72
C PHE A 33 -3.20 0.54 23.12
N HIS A 34 -3.41 -0.47 23.97
CA HIS A 34 -3.68 -1.84 23.55
C HIS A 34 -5.16 -2.25 23.66
N ALA A 35 -6.07 -1.30 23.88
CA ALA A 35 -7.49 -1.59 23.83
C ALA A 35 -7.96 -1.84 22.39
N GLU A 36 -8.89 -2.76 22.21
CA GLU A 36 -9.57 -2.94 20.93
C GLU A 36 -10.44 -1.71 20.61
N VAL A 37 -10.27 -1.15 19.42
CA VAL A 37 -11.04 -0.01 18.94
C VAL A 37 -11.84 -0.42 17.71
N TYR A 38 -13.15 -0.29 17.80
CA TYR A 38 -14.09 -0.55 16.70
C TYR A 38 -14.68 0.78 16.23
N VAL A 39 -14.38 1.16 14.99
CA VAL A 39 -14.96 2.33 14.33
C VAL A 39 -15.98 1.84 13.30
N ASN A 40 -17.26 2.10 13.57
CA ASN A 40 -18.36 1.73 12.67
C ASN A 40 -18.87 2.98 11.98
N ILE A 41 -18.78 3.01 10.66
CA ILE A 41 -19.25 4.11 9.82
C ILE A 41 -20.47 3.62 9.04
N ILE A 42 -21.59 4.28 9.21
CA ILE A 42 -22.88 3.90 8.59
C ILE A 42 -23.37 5.05 7.72
N LEU A 43 -23.57 4.79 6.44
CA LEU A 43 -24.20 5.71 5.53
C LEU A 43 -25.72 5.58 5.62
N PHE A 44 -26.39 6.58 6.19
CA PHE A 44 -27.85 6.58 6.33
C PHE A 44 -28.59 7.17 5.12
N SER A 45 -27.96 8.10 4.41
CA SER A 45 -28.56 8.78 3.27
C SER A 45 -27.48 9.33 2.35
N ALA A 46 -27.75 9.27 1.06
CA ALA A 46 -26.95 9.90 0.01
C ALA A 46 -27.91 10.52 -1.03
N ASP A 47 -27.49 11.63 -1.62
CA ASP A 47 -28.28 12.35 -2.64
C ASP A 47 -28.02 11.83 -4.06
N GLY A 48 -27.01 10.95 -4.24
CA GLY A 48 -26.60 10.45 -5.55
C GLY A 48 -25.77 11.45 -6.36
N VAL A 49 -25.39 12.58 -5.78
CA VAL A 49 -24.56 13.63 -6.40
C VAL A 49 -23.19 13.69 -5.75
N ASP A 50 -23.15 13.82 -4.43
CA ASP A 50 -21.92 13.90 -3.66
C ASP A 50 -21.39 12.51 -3.30
N MET A 51 -20.06 12.34 -3.33
CA MET A 51 -19.41 11.07 -3.01
C MET A 51 -19.23 10.93 -1.50
N PRO A 52 -19.86 9.94 -0.84
CA PRO A 52 -19.86 9.86 0.62
C PRO A 52 -18.56 9.30 1.22
N ASP A 53 -17.70 8.67 0.44
CA ASP A 53 -16.48 8.01 0.92
C ASP A 53 -15.46 9.00 1.51
N ALA A 54 -15.36 10.21 0.96
CA ALA A 54 -14.52 11.26 1.52
C ALA A 54 -14.99 11.73 2.91
N LEU A 55 -16.29 11.61 3.20
CA LEU A 55 -16.85 11.99 4.50
C LEU A 55 -16.65 10.92 5.57
N ALA A 56 -16.30 9.71 5.20
CA ALA A 56 -16.09 8.60 6.13
C ALA A 56 -14.94 8.86 7.12
N GLY A 57 -13.80 9.36 6.63
CA GLY A 57 -12.67 9.74 7.46
C GLY A 57 -12.99 10.91 8.40
N LEU A 58 -13.68 11.93 7.91
CA LEU A 58 -14.14 13.05 8.73
C LEU A 58 -15.08 12.58 9.84
N ALA A 59 -16.07 11.75 9.53
CA ALA A 59 -17.03 11.23 10.51
C ALA A 59 -16.34 10.41 11.61
N ALA A 60 -15.43 9.50 11.22
CA ALA A 60 -14.67 8.68 12.16
C ALA A 60 -13.78 9.53 13.08
N SER A 61 -13.07 10.49 12.52
CA SER A 61 -12.20 11.39 13.26
C SER A 61 -13.00 12.32 14.21
N ALA A 62 -14.12 12.85 13.75
CA ALA A 62 -14.98 13.69 14.58
C ALA A 62 -15.53 12.90 15.80
N ALA A 63 -15.91 11.64 15.61
CA ALA A 63 -16.34 10.79 16.72
C ALA A 63 -15.21 10.57 17.75
N LEU A 64 -13.97 10.38 17.29
CA LEU A 64 -12.79 10.30 18.16
C LEU A 64 -12.49 11.64 18.84
N ALA A 65 -12.62 12.76 18.14
CA ALA A 65 -12.36 14.09 18.66
C ALA A 65 -13.28 14.45 19.85
N VAL A 66 -14.56 14.05 19.78
CA VAL A 66 -15.53 14.28 20.87
C VAL A 66 -15.52 13.19 21.96
N SER A 67 -14.70 12.15 21.82
CA SER A 67 -14.50 11.11 22.82
C SER A 67 -13.28 11.41 23.71
N ASP A 68 -13.16 10.68 24.81
CA ASP A 68 -11.97 10.71 25.66
C ASP A 68 -10.91 9.66 25.27
N ILE A 69 -11.09 8.96 24.14
CA ILE A 69 -10.13 7.97 23.64
C ILE A 69 -8.81 8.65 23.28
N PRO A 70 -7.64 8.09 23.69
CA PRO A 70 -6.33 8.59 23.32
C PRO A 70 -6.13 8.54 21.80
N PHE A 71 -6.01 9.69 21.16
CA PHE A 71 -5.90 9.83 19.72
C PHE A 71 -5.21 11.15 19.37
N ASN A 72 -4.13 11.09 18.61
CA ASN A 72 -3.29 12.24 18.24
C ASN A 72 -3.78 12.96 16.96
N GLY A 73 -5.10 12.91 16.69
CA GLY A 73 -5.74 13.66 15.62
C GLY A 73 -6.12 15.09 16.07
N PRO A 74 -7.07 15.71 15.34
CA PRO A 74 -7.93 15.09 14.34
C PRO A 74 -7.27 14.84 13.00
N ILE A 75 -7.89 13.98 12.20
CA ILE A 75 -7.61 13.84 10.79
C ILE A 75 -8.84 14.24 9.96
N SER A 76 -8.65 14.46 8.68
CA SER A 76 -9.73 14.36 7.71
C SER A 76 -9.23 13.73 6.41
N GLU A 77 -10.17 13.36 5.58
CA GLU A 77 -9.94 12.88 4.23
C GLU A 77 -10.70 13.77 3.25
N VAL A 78 -10.09 14.09 2.13
CA VAL A 78 -10.76 14.71 0.99
C VAL A 78 -10.36 14.00 -0.29
N ARG A 79 -11.28 13.98 -1.24
CA ARG A 79 -11.01 13.62 -2.61
C ARG A 79 -10.56 14.86 -3.37
N VAL A 80 -9.50 14.77 -4.15
CA VAL A 80 -9.09 15.81 -5.07
C VAL A 80 -9.09 15.26 -6.49
N ALA A 81 -9.83 15.91 -7.38
CA ALA A 81 -9.83 15.62 -8.79
C ALA A 81 -9.13 16.75 -9.56
N ARG A 82 -8.56 16.42 -10.73
CA ARG A 82 -8.08 17.44 -11.67
C ARG A 82 -8.94 17.42 -12.91
N ILE A 83 -9.59 18.57 -13.20
CA ILE A 83 -10.50 18.76 -14.33
C ILE A 83 -10.01 19.96 -15.10
N ASN A 84 -9.67 19.78 -16.38
CA ASN A 84 -9.12 20.84 -17.24
C ASN A 84 -7.93 21.58 -16.59
N GLY A 85 -7.05 20.85 -15.90
CA GLY A 85 -5.87 21.38 -15.23
C GLY A 85 -6.13 22.08 -13.88
N GLN A 86 -7.37 22.11 -13.40
CA GLN A 86 -7.74 22.71 -12.13
C GLN A 86 -8.10 21.64 -11.08
N PHE A 87 -7.67 21.84 -9.84
CA PHE A 87 -8.03 20.96 -8.74
C PHE A 87 -9.42 21.28 -8.19
N VAL A 88 -10.22 20.25 -8.02
CA VAL A 88 -11.57 20.29 -7.43
C VAL A 88 -11.56 19.40 -6.19
N ILE A 89 -11.87 19.97 -5.02
CA ILE A 89 -11.98 19.25 -3.78
C ILE A 89 -13.38 18.65 -3.63
N ASN A 90 -13.47 17.38 -3.28
CA ASN A 90 -14.71 16.63 -3.15
C ASN A 90 -15.64 16.80 -4.38
N PRO A 91 -15.17 16.36 -5.56
CA PRO A 91 -15.95 16.45 -6.78
C PRO A 91 -17.23 15.63 -6.67
N THR A 92 -18.26 16.03 -7.40
CA THR A 92 -19.45 15.19 -7.62
C THR A 92 -19.13 14.01 -8.53
N PHE A 93 -20.00 12.99 -8.58
CA PHE A 93 -19.86 11.88 -9.51
C PHE A 93 -19.71 12.35 -10.97
N GLU A 94 -20.54 13.30 -11.41
CA GLU A 94 -20.48 13.86 -12.76
C GLU A 94 -19.16 14.59 -13.06
N GLN A 95 -18.65 15.33 -12.09
CA GLN A 95 -17.36 16.02 -12.21
C GLN A 95 -16.19 15.03 -12.31
N LEU A 96 -16.26 13.93 -11.55
CA LEU A 96 -15.22 12.93 -11.54
C LEU A 96 -15.06 12.22 -12.89
N GLU A 97 -16.14 12.03 -13.64
CA GLU A 97 -16.11 11.45 -15.00
C GLU A 97 -15.24 12.24 -15.98
N GLN A 98 -15.04 13.54 -15.72
CA GLN A 98 -14.24 14.45 -16.56
C GLN A 98 -12.80 14.61 -16.07
N ALA A 99 -12.47 14.00 -14.94
CA ALA A 99 -11.17 14.16 -14.30
C ALA A 99 -10.09 13.27 -14.94
N ASP A 100 -8.87 13.79 -15.04
CA ASP A 100 -7.68 13.02 -15.38
C ASP A 100 -6.87 12.58 -14.14
N MET A 101 -7.35 12.95 -12.96
CA MET A 101 -6.82 12.54 -11.66
C MET A 101 -7.96 12.40 -10.66
N ASP A 102 -7.97 11.32 -9.93
CA ASP A 102 -8.84 11.02 -8.79
C ASP A 102 -7.96 10.53 -7.63
N LEU A 103 -7.80 11.38 -6.62
CA LEU A 103 -6.88 11.16 -5.52
C LEU A 103 -7.61 11.34 -4.19
N MET A 104 -7.54 10.35 -3.31
CA MET A 104 -7.95 10.46 -1.92
C MET A 104 -6.74 10.78 -1.05
N VAL A 105 -6.83 11.81 -0.24
CA VAL A 105 -5.78 12.25 0.68
C VAL A 105 -6.33 12.28 2.10
N GLY A 106 -5.62 11.63 3.01
CA GLY A 106 -5.87 11.71 4.46
C GLY A 106 -4.72 12.43 5.15
N ALA A 107 -5.04 13.36 6.04
CA ALA A 107 -4.04 14.16 6.75
C ALA A 107 -4.52 14.61 8.12
N THR A 108 -3.55 14.89 9.02
CA THR A 108 -3.76 15.72 10.19
C THR A 108 -3.69 17.20 9.79
N TYR A 109 -3.84 18.10 10.75
CA TYR A 109 -3.60 19.53 10.51
C TYR A 109 -2.16 19.78 10.00
N GLU A 110 -1.17 19.07 10.53
CA GLU A 110 0.24 19.29 10.22
C GLU A 110 0.78 18.41 9.10
N ASN A 111 0.35 17.14 9.01
CA ASN A 111 1.01 16.12 8.20
C ASN A 111 0.07 15.33 7.33
N ILE A 112 0.50 15.05 6.09
CA ILE A 112 -0.15 14.05 5.23
C ILE A 112 0.15 12.65 5.79
N MET A 113 -0.89 11.81 5.89
CA MET A 113 -0.80 10.46 6.44
C MET A 113 -1.00 9.38 5.36
N MET A 114 -1.91 9.62 4.43
CA MET A 114 -2.31 8.63 3.44
C MET A 114 -2.66 9.30 2.11
N VAL A 115 -2.22 8.70 1.02
CA VAL A 115 -2.61 9.10 -0.34
C VAL A 115 -2.91 7.84 -1.14
N GLU A 116 -4.03 7.82 -1.85
CA GLU A 116 -4.35 6.73 -2.77
C GLU A 116 -5.20 7.24 -3.93
N GLY A 117 -4.90 6.81 -5.15
CA GLY A 117 -5.72 7.18 -6.28
C GLY A 117 -5.24 6.68 -7.63
N GLU A 118 -5.94 7.13 -8.65
CA GLU A 118 -5.70 6.83 -10.06
C GLU A 118 -5.66 8.08 -10.91
N MET A 119 -4.96 7.99 -12.03
CA MET A 119 -4.80 9.12 -12.92
C MET A 119 -4.44 8.71 -14.35
N ASP A 120 -4.62 9.62 -15.28
CA ASP A 120 -4.33 9.43 -16.69
C ASP A 120 -2.93 9.98 -17.04
N GLU A 121 -1.87 9.26 -16.64
CA GLU A 121 -0.48 9.60 -16.97
C GLU A 121 -0.08 11.01 -16.56
N VAL A 122 -0.41 11.41 -15.34
CA VAL A 122 -0.02 12.73 -14.79
C VAL A 122 1.43 12.72 -14.31
N SER A 123 2.03 13.92 -14.21
CA SER A 123 3.38 14.07 -13.69
C SER A 123 3.43 13.93 -12.17
N GLU A 124 4.58 13.56 -11.64
CA GLU A 124 4.84 13.53 -10.20
C GLU A 124 4.69 14.91 -9.56
N GLN A 125 4.98 15.98 -10.31
CA GLN A 125 4.78 17.36 -9.84
C GLN A 125 3.29 17.69 -9.68
N ASP A 126 2.44 17.27 -10.61
CA ASP A 126 0.99 17.46 -10.51
C ASP A 126 0.41 16.71 -9.31
N LEU A 127 0.92 15.50 -9.01
CA LEU A 127 0.56 14.75 -7.81
C LEU A 127 0.90 15.53 -6.54
N LEU A 128 2.10 16.09 -6.47
CA LEU A 128 2.54 16.86 -5.31
C LEU A 128 1.68 18.11 -5.10
N GLU A 129 1.34 18.82 -6.17
CA GLU A 129 0.43 19.99 -6.10
C GLU A 129 -1.00 19.60 -5.68
N ALA A 130 -1.50 18.45 -6.15
CA ALA A 130 -2.80 17.93 -5.72
C ALA A 130 -2.80 17.57 -4.22
N MET A 131 -1.73 16.96 -3.72
CA MET A 131 -1.58 16.67 -2.29
C MET A 131 -1.58 17.94 -1.44
N LYS A 132 -0.89 19.01 -1.89
CA LYS A 132 -0.90 20.31 -1.21
C LYS A 132 -2.29 20.93 -1.20
N ALA A 133 -3.00 20.92 -2.32
CA ALA A 133 -4.36 21.45 -2.42
C ALA A 133 -5.32 20.69 -1.48
N ALA A 134 -5.24 19.37 -1.43
CA ALA A 134 -6.02 18.54 -0.52
C ALA A 134 -5.71 18.85 0.94
N HIS A 135 -4.43 18.99 1.30
CA HIS A 135 -4.00 19.29 2.66
C HIS A 135 -4.58 20.63 3.18
N GLU A 136 -4.57 21.68 2.34
CA GLU A 136 -5.17 22.97 2.72
C GLU A 136 -6.68 22.84 3.02
N ALA A 137 -7.41 22.04 2.24
CA ALA A 137 -8.82 21.75 2.52
C ALA A 137 -9.00 20.94 3.82
N ILE A 138 -8.15 19.95 4.06
CA ILE A 138 -8.18 19.13 5.27
C ILE A 138 -7.93 19.95 6.52
N LYS A 139 -7.01 20.91 6.49
CA LYS A 139 -6.76 21.82 7.62
C LYS A 139 -8.01 22.55 8.12
N ILE A 140 -8.89 22.96 7.18
CA ILE A 140 -10.15 23.59 7.54
C ILE A 140 -11.05 22.63 8.31
N GLN A 141 -11.15 21.39 7.86
CA GLN A 141 -11.95 20.35 8.51
C GLN A 141 -11.36 19.90 9.84
N CYS A 142 -10.04 19.80 9.96
CA CYS A 142 -9.37 19.53 11.23
C CYS A 142 -9.63 20.64 12.26
N LYS A 143 -9.55 21.91 11.84
CA LYS A 143 -9.84 23.05 12.70
C LYS A 143 -11.27 23.02 13.23
N ALA A 144 -12.25 22.73 12.38
CA ALA A 144 -13.63 22.59 12.79
C ALA A 144 -13.85 21.48 13.83
N GLN A 145 -13.13 20.36 13.70
CA GLN A 145 -13.17 19.28 14.68
C GLN A 145 -12.53 19.68 16.03
N MET A 146 -11.44 20.45 16.00
CA MET A 146 -10.83 20.99 17.25
C MET A 146 -11.78 21.94 17.95
N GLU A 147 -12.41 22.85 17.22
CA GLU A 147 -13.44 23.76 17.75
C GLU A 147 -14.61 22.98 18.37
N LEU A 148 -15.09 21.93 17.70
CA LEU A 148 -16.13 21.05 18.22
C LEU A 148 -15.71 20.35 19.52
N ALA A 149 -14.47 19.84 19.58
CA ALA A 149 -13.94 19.20 20.78
C ALA A 149 -13.85 20.15 21.98
N GLU A 150 -13.50 21.42 21.73
CA GLU A 150 -13.51 22.47 22.73
C GLU A 150 -14.93 22.79 23.24
N GLU A 151 -15.89 22.94 22.31
CA GLU A 151 -17.29 23.26 22.64
C GLU A 151 -17.95 22.15 23.49
N VAL A 152 -17.67 20.86 23.19
CA VAL A 152 -18.21 19.76 24.00
C VAL A 152 -17.36 19.39 25.22
N GLY A 153 -16.21 20.04 25.42
CA GLY A 153 -15.34 19.81 26.56
C GLY A 153 -14.55 18.50 26.54
N SER A 154 -14.23 17.98 25.34
CA SER A 154 -13.54 16.69 25.15
C SER A 154 -12.06 16.81 24.75
N THR A 155 -11.44 17.94 25.01
CA THR A 155 -10.01 18.19 24.72
C THR A 155 -9.06 17.34 25.55
N VAL A 156 -9.49 16.89 26.72
CA VAL A 156 -8.68 16.03 27.59
C VAL A 156 -9.00 14.58 27.32
N LYS A 157 -7.98 13.84 26.86
CA LYS A 157 -8.08 12.41 26.61
C LYS A 157 -7.76 11.62 27.87
N ARG A 158 -8.35 10.42 28.02
CA ARG A 158 -8.05 9.54 29.15
C ARG A 158 -6.58 9.15 29.15
N GLU A 159 -5.99 9.12 30.33
CA GLU A 159 -4.69 8.48 30.48
C GLU A 159 -4.85 6.96 30.35
N TYR A 160 -3.99 6.38 29.55
CA TYR A 160 -4.00 4.95 29.30
C TYR A 160 -2.56 4.45 29.18
N CYS A 161 -2.22 3.51 30.04
CA CYS A 161 -1.01 2.71 29.89
C CYS A 161 -1.28 1.31 30.47
N HIS A 162 -1.43 0.32 29.59
CA HIS A 162 -1.51 -1.10 29.99
C HIS A 162 -0.18 -1.83 29.82
N GLU A 163 0.88 -1.10 29.50
CA GLU A 163 2.21 -1.68 29.43
C GLU A 163 2.86 -1.76 30.80
N VAL A 164 3.36 -2.93 31.09
CA VAL A 164 4.36 -3.10 32.15
C VAL A 164 5.71 -2.83 31.51
N ASN A 165 6.47 -1.90 32.06
CA ASN A 165 7.82 -1.57 31.59
C ASN A 165 8.83 -1.95 32.67
N ASP A 166 9.94 -2.52 32.22
CA ASP A 166 11.12 -2.83 33.01
C ASP A 166 12.34 -2.21 32.32
N GLU A 167 12.73 -1.01 32.77
CA GLU A 167 13.81 -0.26 32.14
C GLU A 167 15.19 -0.90 32.37
N GLU A 168 15.37 -1.66 33.46
CA GLU A 168 16.60 -2.40 33.68
C GLU A 168 16.72 -3.57 32.70
N LEU A 169 15.63 -4.29 32.49
CA LEU A 169 15.57 -5.36 31.49
C LEU A 169 15.71 -4.81 30.07
N ARG A 170 15.06 -3.70 29.76
CA ARG A 170 15.20 -3.01 28.46
C ARG A 170 16.66 -2.69 28.15
N LYS A 171 17.33 -2.08 29.12
CA LYS A 171 18.76 -1.77 28.99
C LYS A 171 19.61 -3.02 28.85
N ALA A 172 19.34 -4.06 29.61
CA ALA A 172 20.07 -5.32 29.55
C ALA A 172 19.93 -6.00 28.18
N VAL A 173 18.71 -6.00 27.61
CA VAL A 173 18.46 -6.52 26.23
C VAL A 173 19.24 -5.71 25.21
N HIS A 174 19.17 -4.37 25.29
CA HIS A 174 19.90 -3.50 24.37
C HIS A 174 21.41 -3.73 24.43
N ASP A 175 22.00 -3.67 25.61
CA ASP A 175 23.44 -3.80 25.81
C ASP A 175 23.98 -5.17 25.37
N ALA A 176 23.17 -6.23 25.50
CA ALA A 176 23.58 -7.60 25.13
C ALA A 176 23.36 -7.91 23.63
N CYS A 177 22.37 -7.30 22.99
CA CYS A 177 21.89 -7.71 21.66
C CYS A 177 22.23 -6.72 20.54
N TYR A 178 22.38 -5.42 20.84
CA TYR A 178 22.48 -4.38 19.80
C TYR A 178 23.64 -4.59 18.83
N ASP A 179 24.86 -4.79 19.33
CA ASP A 179 26.05 -4.96 18.47
C ASP A 179 25.94 -6.20 17.58
N LYS A 180 25.35 -7.28 18.10
CA LYS A 180 25.12 -8.51 17.34
C LYS A 180 24.06 -8.29 16.26
N ALA A 181 22.96 -7.63 16.60
CA ALA A 181 21.90 -7.29 15.67
C ALA A 181 22.41 -6.33 14.57
N TYR A 182 23.20 -5.32 14.94
CA TYR A 182 23.82 -4.41 13.98
C TYR A 182 24.76 -5.15 13.01
N ALA A 183 25.57 -6.08 13.50
CA ALA A 183 26.44 -6.89 12.65
C ALA A 183 25.66 -7.72 11.61
N ILE A 184 24.51 -8.28 11.98
CA ILE A 184 23.63 -8.99 11.05
C ILE A 184 23.04 -8.01 10.03
N ALA A 185 22.50 -6.88 10.49
CA ALA A 185 21.92 -5.84 9.62
C ALA A 185 22.95 -5.35 8.59
N ALA A 186 24.19 -5.12 9.00
CA ALA A 186 25.28 -4.66 8.14
C ALA A 186 25.92 -5.76 7.27
N SER A 187 25.63 -7.03 7.52
CA SER A 187 26.23 -8.15 6.78
C SER A 187 25.88 -8.18 5.30
N GLY A 188 24.68 -7.67 4.95
CA GLY A 188 24.18 -7.67 3.58
C GLY A 188 23.79 -9.05 3.06
N ASN A 189 23.37 -9.94 3.94
CA ASN A 189 22.89 -11.27 3.55
C ASN A 189 21.56 -11.14 2.77
N LYS A 190 21.55 -11.64 1.53
CA LYS A 190 20.38 -11.58 0.63
C LYS A 190 19.28 -12.56 1.01
N ASN A 191 19.59 -13.64 1.70
CA ASN A 191 18.64 -14.67 2.07
C ASN A 191 17.82 -14.22 3.29
N LYS A 192 16.52 -14.03 3.08
CA LYS A 192 15.57 -13.59 4.12
C LYS A 192 15.52 -14.58 5.30
N HIS A 193 15.43 -15.87 5.02
CA HIS A 193 15.31 -16.90 6.08
C HIS A 193 16.56 -16.95 6.95
N GLU A 194 17.76 -16.95 6.35
CA GLU A 194 19.00 -16.92 7.09
C GLU A 194 19.14 -15.66 7.96
N ARG A 195 18.68 -14.50 7.47
CA ARG A 195 18.67 -13.28 8.29
C ARG A 195 17.72 -13.40 9.48
N MET A 196 16.50 -13.89 9.24
CA MET A 196 15.52 -14.11 10.31
C MET A 196 16.04 -15.09 11.36
N ASP A 197 16.58 -16.22 10.94
CA ASP A 197 17.16 -17.22 11.83
C ASP A 197 18.31 -16.64 12.66
N ALA A 198 19.14 -15.77 12.06
CA ALA A 198 20.24 -15.11 12.75
C ALA A 198 19.77 -14.09 13.79
N PHE A 199 18.72 -13.30 13.49
CA PHE A 199 18.09 -12.40 14.47
C PHE A 199 17.42 -13.19 15.60
N ASP A 200 16.68 -14.23 15.28
CA ASP A 200 16.02 -15.08 16.26
C ASP A 200 17.05 -15.77 17.20
N ALA A 201 18.19 -16.19 16.67
CA ALA A 201 19.25 -16.80 17.46
C ALA A 201 19.80 -15.86 18.55
N ILE A 202 19.92 -14.56 18.28
CA ILE A 202 20.34 -13.56 19.28
C ILE A 202 19.32 -13.47 20.41
N ARG A 203 18.02 -13.40 20.06
CA ARG A 203 16.94 -13.33 21.04
C ARG A 203 16.90 -14.57 21.92
N GLU A 204 17.00 -15.75 21.33
CA GLU A 204 16.99 -17.01 22.07
C GLU A 204 18.26 -17.18 22.94
N GLU A 205 19.44 -16.74 22.48
CA GLU A 205 20.65 -16.70 23.29
C GLU A 205 20.50 -15.82 24.53
N PHE A 206 19.81 -14.66 24.39
CA PHE A 206 19.52 -13.80 25.54
C PHE A 206 18.52 -14.46 26.51
N LYS A 207 17.44 -15.06 25.99
CA LYS A 207 16.45 -15.78 26.79
C LYS A 207 17.05 -16.97 27.57
N ALA A 208 18.04 -17.65 27.01
CA ALA A 208 18.67 -18.81 27.62
C ALA A 208 19.42 -18.48 28.96
N GLN A 209 19.57 -17.20 29.30
CA GLN A 209 20.17 -16.76 30.57
C GLN A 209 19.19 -16.81 31.75
N PHE A 210 17.89 -17.01 31.47
CA PHE A 210 16.81 -16.99 32.45
C PHE A 210 16.29 -18.41 32.72
N SER A 211 15.80 -18.65 33.93
CA SER A 211 15.08 -19.88 34.24
C SER A 211 13.71 -19.93 33.58
N GLU A 212 13.09 -21.13 33.48
CA GLU A 212 11.73 -21.27 32.94
C GLU A 212 10.70 -20.42 33.69
N GLU A 213 10.81 -20.33 35.03
CA GLU A 213 9.92 -19.52 35.88
C GLU A 213 10.08 -18.02 35.58
N GLU A 214 11.31 -17.54 35.37
CA GLU A 214 11.55 -16.14 35.02
C GLU A 214 11.07 -15.81 33.60
N LEU A 215 11.15 -16.76 32.67
CA LEU A 215 10.66 -16.57 31.30
C LEU A 215 9.14 -16.52 31.23
N GLU A 216 8.38 -17.18 32.10
CA GLU A 216 6.92 -17.04 32.15
C GLU A 216 6.51 -15.57 32.39
N GLU A 217 7.29 -14.79 33.13
CA GLU A 217 7.00 -13.36 33.41
C GLU A 217 7.68 -12.42 32.40
N LYS A 218 8.90 -12.74 31.94
CA LYS A 218 9.75 -11.79 31.21
C LYS A 218 9.78 -12.00 29.70
N ALA A 219 9.39 -13.17 29.17
CA ALA A 219 9.56 -13.47 27.75
C ALA A 219 8.89 -12.45 26.82
N ALA A 220 7.66 -12.04 27.12
CA ALA A 220 6.94 -11.04 26.33
C ALA A 220 7.62 -9.66 26.34
N LEU A 221 8.21 -9.26 27.47
CA LEU A 221 8.97 -8.02 27.60
C LEU A 221 10.30 -8.11 26.82
N ILE A 222 11.00 -9.25 26.91
CA ILE A 222 12.23 -9.49 26.16
C ILE A 222 11.95 -9.42 24.66
N ASP A 223 10.89 -10.07 24.17
CA ASP A 223 10.50 -10.02 22.77
C ASP A 223 10.22 -8.61 22.28
N ARG A 224 9.50 -7.81 23.07
CA ARG A 224 9.21 -6.42 22.76
C ARG A 224 10.48 -5.56 22.72
N TYR A 225 11.31 -5.63 23.73
CA TYR A 225 12.55 -4.85 23.80
C TYR A 225 13.57 -5.30 22.73
N TYR A 226 13.62 -6.59 22.43
CA TYR A 226 14.47 -7.10 21.36
C TYR A 226 14.00 -6.60 20.00
N HIS A 227 12.68 -6.54 19.75
CA HIS A 227 12.15 -5.97 18.51
C HIS A 227 12.55 -4.49 18.34
N ASP A 228 12.56 -3.72 19.41
CA ASP A 228 13.03 -2.32 19.38
C ASP A 228 14.53 -2.25 19.04
N VAL A 229 15.36 -3.16 19.60
CA VAL A 229 16.79 -3.26 19.29
C VAL A 229 17.02 -3.65 17.83
N GLU A 230 16.31 -4.63 17.33
CA GLU A 230 16.37 -5.06 15.93
C GLU A 230 16.00 -3.92 14.98
N LYS A 231 14.90 -3.23 15.27
CA LYS A 231 14.46 -2.05 14.52
C LYS A 231 15.52 -0.95 14.50
N GLU A 232 16.09 -0.62 15.64
CA GLU A 232 17.12 0.39 15.76
C GLU A 232 18.40 -0.01 14.98
N ALA A 233 18.85 -1.25 15.13
CA ALA A 233 20.03 -1.76 14.45
C ALA A 233 19.90 -1.72 12.92
N MET A 234 18.75 -2.15 12.39
CA MET A 234 18.47 -2.11 10.96
C MET A 234 18.41 -0.68 10.41
N ARG A 235 17.73 0.23 11.12
CA ARG A 235 17.60 1.63 10.71
C ARG A 235 18.95 2.35 10.74
N ARG A 236 19.74 2.15 11.81
CA ARG A 236 21.08 2.74 11.94
C ARG A 236 22.06 2.22 10.89
N SER A 237 22.07 0.93 10.60
CA SER A 237 22.91 0.36 9.55
C SER A 237 22.66 1.03 8.19
N ILE A 238 21.40 1.24 7.84
CA ILE A 238 21.03 1.90 6.58
C ILE A 238 21.44 3.39 6.58
N LEU A 239 21.17 4.11 7.66
CA LEU A 239 21.47 5.54 7.75
C LEU A 239 22.97 5.82 7.83
N ASP A 240 23.72 5.02 8.55
CA ASP A 240 25.16 5.27 8.82
C ASP A 240 26.07 4.75 7.72
N GLU A 241 25.76 3.58 7.16
CA GLU A 241 26.58 2.95 6.12
C GLU A 241 26.03 3.11 4.70
N GLY A 242 24.77 3.53 4.55
CA GLY A 242 24.11 3.61 3.24
C GLY A 242 23.92 2.23 2.60
N LYS A 243 24.01 1.15 3.39
CA LYS A 243 23.90 -0.23 2.96
C LYS A 243 22.66 -0.87 3.57
N ARG A 244 21.86 -1.50 2.73
CA ARG A 244 20.61 -2.14 3.12
C ARG A 244 20.84 -3.56 3.64
N LEU A 245 19.80 -4.15 4.25
CA LEU A 245 19.86 -5.48 4.86
C LEU A 245 20.34 -6.58 3.91
N ASP A 246 20.00 -6.47 2.64
CA ASP A 246 20.43 -7.40 1.59
C ASP A 246 21.71 -6.99 0.85
N GLY A 247 22.38 -5.95 1.34
CA GLY A 247 23.66 -5.45 0.82
C GLY A 247 23.52 -4.44 -0.34
N ARG A 248 22.31 -4.14 -0.80
CA ARG A 248 22.08 -3.12 -1.83
C ARG A 248 22.34 -1.72 -1.31
N LYS A 249 22.67 -0.80 -2.23
CA LYS A 249 22.59 0.64 -1.99
C LYS A 249 21.12 1.10 -1.98
N THR A 250 20.88 2.30 -1.49
CA THR A 250 19.52 2.85 -1.32
C THR A 250 18.72 2.93 -2.62
N THR A 251 19.36 3.11 -3.77
CA THR A 251 18.73 3.27 -5.09
C THR A 251 18.70 2.00 -5.94
N GLU A 252 19.31 0.91 -5.47
CA GLU A 252 19.38 -0.34 -6.22
C GLU A 252 18.07 -1.12 -6.13
N ILE A 253 17.67 -1.68 -7.29
CA ILE A 253 16.52 -2.58 -7.43
C ILE A 253 17.04 -4.02 -7.40
N ARG A 254 16.31 -4.93 -6.76
CA ARG A 254 16.63 -6.37 -6.77
C ARG A 254 16.69 -6.90 -8.19
N PRO A 255 17.45 -7.98 -8.46
CA PRO A 255 17.43 -8.65 -9.75
C PRO A 255 16.01 -9.04 -10.16
N ILE A 256 15.64 -8.74 -11.39
CA ILE A 256 14.33 -9.04 -11.95
C ILE A 256 14.50 -10.07 -13.07
N TRP A 257 13.67 -11.10 -13.03
CA TRP A 257 13.48 -12.06 -14.10
C TRP A 257 12.00 -12.15 -14.45
N CYS A 258 11.68 -12.19 -15.73
CA CYS A 258 10.31 -12.35 -16.19
C CYS A 258 10.26 -13.07 -17.53
N GLU A 259 9.13 -13.74 -17.78
CA GLU A 259 8.86 -14.52 -18.98
C GLU A 259 7.39 -14.46 -19.33
N THR A 260 7.08 -14.42 -20.62
CA THR A 260 5.71 -14.47 -21.17
C THR A 260 5.41 -15.84 -21.76
N SER A 261 4.13 -16.13 -22.04
CA SER A 261 3.66 -17.45 -22.50
C SER A 261 4.08 -18.58 -21.54
N TYR A 262 4.07 -18.28 -20.26
CA TYR A 262 4.56 -19.18 -19.22
C TYR A 262 3.68 -20.41 -19.03
N LEU A 263 2.37 -20.24 -19.18
CA LEU A 263 1.38 -21.31 -19.08
C LEU A 263 0.72 -21.58 -20.45
N PRO A 264 0.47 -22.85 -20.81
CA PRO A 264 -0.02 -23.20 -22.14
C PRO A 264 -1.53 -22.97 -22.37
N GLY A 265 -2.33 -22.87 -21.30
CA GLY A 265 -3.79 -22.84 -21.37
C GLY A 265 -4.41 -21.44 -21.42
N PRO A 266 -3.99 -20.48 -20.60
CA PRO A 266 -4.53 -19.13 -20.59
C PRO A 266 -4.35 -18.40 -21.93
N HIS A 267 -5.15 -17.37 -22.17
CA HIS A 267 -5.05 -16.57 -23.40
C HIS A 267 -3.78 -15.69 -23.41
N GLY A 268 -3.24 -15.36 -22.24
CA GLY A 268 -1.93 -14.82 -22.03
C GLY A 268 -1.46 -15.16 -20.61
N SER A 269 -0.16 -15.25 -20.42
CA SER A 269 0.42 -15.51 -19.11
C SER A 269 1.83 -14.96 -19.00
N ALA A 270 2.19 -14.54 -17.81
CA ALA A 270 3.53 -14.09 -17.48
C ALA A 270 3.90 -14.41 -16.04
N ILE A 271 5.18 -14.68 -15.82
CA ILE A 271 5.77 -14.72 -14.51
C ILE A 271 6.71 -13.52 -14.37
N PHE A 272 6.66 -12.89 -13.21
CA PHE A 272 7.54 -11.77 -12.87
C PHE A 272 8.12 -12.01 -11.48
N THR A 273 9.44 -12.07 -11.42
CA THR A 273 10.20 -12.32 -10.18
C THR A 273 11.13 -11.14 -9.92
N ARG A 274 11.04 -10.57 -8.73
CA ARG A 274 11.91 -9.50 -8.24
C ARG A 274 12.50 -9.91 -6.89
N GLY A 275 13.73 -10.39 -6.91
CA GLY A 275 14.31 -11.05 -5.73
C GLY A 275 13.41 -12.19 -5.24
N GLU A 276 12.98 -12.11 -4.00
CA GLU A 276 12.10 -13.08 -3.33
C GLU A 276 10.61 -12.65 -3.40
N THR A 277 10.20 -11.99 -4.47
CA THR A 277 8.79 -11.64 -4.73
C THR A 277 8.43 -12.10 -6.14
N GLN A 278 7.43 -12.98 -6.24
CA GLN A 278 7.05 -13.61 -7.50
C GLN A 278 5.54 -13.55 -7.72
N SER A 279 5.12 -13.06 -8.88
CA SER A 279 3.73 -13.04 -9.36
C SER A 279 3.61 -13.84 -10.66
N LEU A 280 2.68 -14.78 -10.66
CA LEU A 280 2.21 -15.47 -11.86
C LEU A 280 0.87 -14.86 -12.27
N SER A 281 0.84 -14.14 -13.38
CA SER A 281 -0.36 -13.50 -13.89
C SER A 281 -0.87 -14.17 -15.15
N THR A 282 -2.19 -14.36 -15.21
CA THR A 282 -2.88 -14.94 -16.36
C THR A 282 -3.95 -13.99 -16.89
N VAL A 283 -4.21 -14.04 -18.19
CA VAL A 283 -5.26 -13.27 -18.85
C VAL A 283 -6.24 -14.21 -19.52
N THR A 284 -7.52 -13.97 -19.28
CA THR A 284 -8.64 -14.61 -19.97
C THR A 284 -9.47 -13.53 -20.65
N LEU A 285 -9.75 -13.75 -21.93
CA LEU A 285 -10.61 -12.88 -22.73
C LEU A 285 -12.01 -13.51 -22.79
N GLY A 286 -13.01 -12.72 -22.42
CA GLY A 286 -14.41 -13.11 -22.42
C GLY A 286 -15.22 -12.36 -23.48
N THR A 287 -16.48 -12.74 -23.61
CA THR A 287 -17.47 -12.10 -24.47
C THR A 287 -18.26 -11.04 -23.70
N LYS A 288 -19.16 -10.35 -24.36
CA LYS A 288 -20.07 -9.39 -23.71
C LYS A 288 -20.94 -10.04 -22.62
N LEU A 289 -21.17 -11.36 -22.66
CA LEU A 289 -21.94 -12.07 -21.62
C LEU A 289 -21.15 -12.22 -20.31
N ASP A 290 -19.84 -12.02 -20.34
CA ASP A 290 -18.95 -12.14 -19.19
C ASP A 290 -18.71 -10.79 -18.48
N GLU A 291 -19.41 -9.71 -18.91
CA GLU A 291 -19.35 -8.42 -18.24
C GLU A 291 -19.81 -8.54 -16.79
N LYS A 292 -19.01 -8.01 -15.85
CA LYS A 292 -19.42 -7.94 -14.43
C LYS A 292 -20.51 -6.88 -14.29
N ILE A 293 -21.64 -7.28 -13.75
CA ILE A 293 -22.73 -6.37 -13.40
C ILE A 293 -22.42 -5.71 -12.06
N ILE A 294 -22.41 -4.38 -12.04
CA ILE A 294 -22.34 -3.58 -10.83
C ILE A 294 -23.77 -3.15 -10.50
N ASP A 295 -24.23 -3.53 -9.31
CA ASP A 295 -25.56 -3.21 -8.80
C ASP A 295 -25.44 -2.89 -7.30
N ASP A 296 -24.81 -1.75 -7.03
CA ASP A 296 -24.60 -1.21 -5.69
C ASP A 296 -25.50 0.01 -5.46
N VAL A 297 -25.56 0.48 -4.20
CA VAL A 297 -26.44 1.62 -3.83
C VAL A 297 -26.05 2.92 -4.56
N LEU A 298 -24.77 3.11 -4.81
CA LEU A 298 -24.21 4.32 -5.40
C LEU A 298 -23.86 4.18 -6.88
N GLU A 299 -23.67 2.94 -7.36
CA GLU A 299 -23.20 2.68 -8.71
C GLU A 299 -23.99 1.56 -9.37
N HIS A 300 -24.42 1.82 -10.61
CA HIS A 300 -25.05 0.84 -11.48
C HIS A 300 -24.33 0.83 -12.82
N GLY A 301 -23.92 -0.34 -13.27
CA GLY A 301 -23.21 -0.40 -14.54
C GLY A 301 -22.66 -1.79 -14.87
N LYS A 302 -21.66 -1.79 -15.74
CA LYS A 302 -20.96 -2.98 -16.17
C LYS A 302 -19.48 -2.70 -16.25
N GLU A 303 -18.70 -3.65 -15.77
CA GLU A 303 -17.25 -3.60 -15.82
C GLU A 303 -16.73 -4.66 -16.80
N ARG A 304 -15.78 -4.26 -17.64
CA ARG A 304 -15.18 -5.08 -18.69
C ARG A 304 -13.71 -5.42 -18.47
N PHE A 305 -13.07 -4.74 -17.53
CA PHE A 305 -11.71 -5.04 -17.11
C PHE A 305 -11.72 -5.47 -15.64
N LEU A 306 -11.33 -6.71 -15.39
CA LEU A 306 -11.32 -7.32 -14.06
C LEU A 306 -9.89 -7.69 -13.69
N LEU A 307 -9.50 -7.45 -12.45
CA LEU A 307 -8.23 -7.90 -11.91
C LEU A 307 -8.45 -8.53 -10.54
N HIS A 308 -8.08 -9.80 -10.42
CA HIS A 308 -8.14 -10.54 -9.16
C HIS A 308 -6.73 -10.85 -8.68
N TYR A 309 -6.46 -10.48 -7.46
CA TYR A 309 -5.18 -10.68 -6.79
C TYR A 309 -5.36 -11.73 -5.68
N ASN A 310 -4.55 -12.76 -5.71
CA ASN A 310 -4.56 -13.84 -4.75
C ASN A 310 -3.25 -13.87 -3.97
N PHE A 311 -3.37 -13.90 -2.64
CA PHE A 311 -2.23 -13.92 -1.73
C PHE A 311 -2.34 -15.12 -0.79
N PRO A 312 -2.02 -16.33 -1.27
CA PRO A 312 -2.12 -17.55 -0.48
C PRO A 312 -1.10 -17.55 0.67
N PRO A 313 -1.40 -18.22 1.80
CA PRO A 313 -0.53 -18.25 2.97
C PRO A 313 0.90 -18.74 2.68
N PHE A 314 1.06 -19.68 1.78
CA PHE A 314 2.37 -20.21 1.41
C PHE A 314 3.30 -19.15 0.78
N SER A 315 2.75 -18.06 0.21
CA SER A 315 3.57 -16.98 -0.37
C SER A 315 4.46 -16.27 0.65
N THR A 316 4.13 -16.37 1.93
CA THR A 316 4.93 -15.88 3.06
C THR A 316 5.50 -17.02 3.92
N GLY A 317 5.43 -18.27 3.46
CA GLY A 317 5.90 -19.45 4.19
C GLY A 317 4.94 -19.95 5.28
N GLU A 318 3.71 -19.41 5.34
CA GLU A 318 2.75 -19.81 6.36
C GLU A 318 2.00 -21.10 6.00
N ALA A 319 1.97 -22.05 6.93
CA ALA A 319 1.18 -23.30 6.81
C ALA A 319 -0.18 -23.13 7.48
N LYS A 320 -1.13 -22.51 6.78
CA LYS A 320 -2.51 -22.34 7.25
C LYS A 320 -3.54 -22.54 6.13
N ALA A 321 -4.78 -22.84 6.50
CA ALA A 321 -5.87 -22.97 5.55
C ALA A 321 -6.17 -21.63 4.86
N GLN A 322 -6.36 -21.66 3.55
CA GLN A 322 -6.84 -20.52 2.78
C GLN A 322 -8.32 -20.29 3.09
N ARG A 323 -8.65 -19.10 3.59
CA ARG A 323 -10.03 -18.69 3.91
C ARG A 323 -10.37 -17.53 2.99
N GLY A 324 -11.22 -17.65 2.04
CA GLY A 324 -11.78 -16.58 1.20
C GLY A 324 -10.87 -15.38 0.90
N VAL A 325 -11.39 -14.38 0.23
CA VAL A 325 -10.65 -13.16 -0.11
C VAL A 325 -10.63 -12.21 1.08
N GLY A 326 -9.45 -11.79 1.50
CA GLY A 326 -9.26 -10.85 2.61
C GLY A 326 -9.28 -9.38 2.15
N ARG A 327 -9.39 -8.46 3.12
CA ARG A 327 -9.35 -7.00 2.85
C ARG A 327 -8.06 -6.56 2.16
N ARG A 328 -6.94 -7.20 2.48
CA ARG A 328 -5.63 -6.92 1.87
C ARG A 328 -5.64 -7.27 0.39
N GLU A 329 -6.19 -8.42 0.03
CA GLU A 329 -6.26 -8.88 -1.36
C GLU A 329 -7.13 -7.97 -2.21
N ILE A 330 -8.25 -7.49 -1.68
CA ILE A 330 -9.11 -6.51 -2.34
C ILE A 330 -8.34 -5.21 -2.57
N GLY A 331 -7.66 -4.66 -1.56
CA GLY A 331 -6.90 -3.43 -1.68
C GLY A 331 -5.73 -3.50 -2.66
N HIS A 332 -4.93 -4.58 -2.61
CA HIS A 332 -3.80 -4.78 -3.52
C HIS A 332 -4.26 -5.05 -4.96
N GLY A 333 -5.33 -5.83 -5.12
CA GLY A 333 -5.93 -6.08 -6.44
C GLY A 333 -6.48 -4.80 -7.05
N HIS A 334 -7.14 -3.96 -6.26
CA HIS A 334 -7.69 -2.70 -6.72
C HIS A 334 -6.60 -1.69 -7.12
N LEU A 335 -5.48 -1.63 -6.39
CA LEU A 335 -4.33 -0.80 -6.76
C LEU A 335 -3.78 -1.22 -8.13
N ALA A 336 -3.60 -2.52 -8.37
CA ALA A 336 -3.14 -3.03 -9.66
C ALA A 336 -4.18 -2.80 -10.77
N TRP A 337 -5.47 -2.96 -10.47
CA TRP A 337 -6.56 -2.66 -11.38
C TRP A 337 -6.55 -1.19 -11.82
N ARG A 338 -6.43 -0.25 -10.87
CA ARG A 338 -6.29 1.20 -11.15
C ARG A 338 -5.10 1.49 -12.03
N ALA A 339 -3.96 0.84 -11.77
CA ALA A 339 -2.74 1.04 -12.53
C ALA A 339 -2.86 0.68 -14.01
N LEU A 340 -3.67 -0.34 -14.33
CA LEU A 340 -3.75 -0.95 -15.66
C LEU A 340 -5.00 -0.56 -16.45
N LYS A 341 -6.14 -0.29 -15.80
CA LYS A 341 -7.44 -0.12 -16.47
C LYS A 341 -7.42 0.96 -17.55
N GLY A 342 -6.75 2.08 -17.30
CA GLY A 342 -6.65 3.20 -18.24
C GLY A 342 -5.90 2.89 -19.53
N GLN A 343 -5.14 1.79 -19.55
CA GLN A 343 -4.40 1.34 -20.72
C GLN A 343 -5.22 0.41 -21.62
N ILE A 344 -6.34 -0.12 -21.16
CA ILE A 344 -7.27 -0.90 -22.00
C ILE A 344 -8.03 0.10 -22.88
N PRO A 345 -8.03 -0.07 -24.22
CA PRO A 345 -8.82 0.80 -25.09
C PRO A 345 -10.32 0.73 -24.77
N ALA A 346 -11.00 1.87 -24.74
CA ALA A 346 -12.42 1.95 -24.38
C ALA A 346 -13.33 1.09 -25.29
N ASN A 347 -12.95 0.92 -26.55
CA ASN A 347 -13.68 0.13 -27.55
C ASN A 347 -13.11 -1.29 -27.75
N TYR A 348 -12.27 -1.78 -26.81
CA TYR A 348 -11.74 -3.13 -26.90
C TYR A 348 -12.87 -4.16 -26.85
N PRO A 349 -12.95 -5.09 -27.82
CA PRO A 349 -14.17 -5.89 -28.01
C PRO A 349 -14.39 -6.95 -26.93
N TYR A 350 -13.32 -7.37 -26.22
CA TYR A 350 -13.40 -8.43 -25.22
C TYR A 350 -13.56 -7.89 -23.81
N VAL A 351 -14.17 -8.68 -22.92
CA VAL A 351 -14.02 -8.56 -21.48
C VAL A 351 -12.64 -9.14 -21.14
N VAL A 352 -11.87 -8.42 -20.34
CA VAL A 352 -10.50 -8.80 -19.98
C VAL A 352 -10.45 -9.11 -18.49
N ARG A 353 -10.07 -10.34 -18.16
CA ARG A 353 -9.84 -10.74 -16.77
C ARG A 353 -8.37 -11.09 -16.55
N VAL A 354 -7.72 -10.36 -15.64
CA VAL A 354 -6.38 -10.68 -15.15
C VAL A 354 -6.52 -11.38 -13.80
N VAL A 355 -5.80 -12.47 -13.60
CA VAL A 355 -5.66 -13.14 -12.30
C VAL A 355 -4.18 -13.17 -11.96
N SER A 356 -3.81 -12.64 -10.81
CA SER A 356 -2.45 -12.63 -10.30
C SER A 356 -2.36 -13.50 -9.05
N ASP A 357 -1.62 -14.58 -9.14
CA ASP A 357 -1.30 -15.46 -8.02
C ASP A 357 0.12 -15.14 -7.51
N ILE A 358 0.21 -14.77 -6.24
CA ILE A 358 1.49 -14.47 -5.60
C ILE A 358 2.09 -15.79 -5.09
N LEU A 359 3.23 -16.18 -5.64
CA LEU A 359 3.88 -17.43 -5.31
C LEU A 359 4.90 -17.26 -4.16
N GLU A 360 5.51 -16.08 -4.08
CA GLU A 360 6.45 -15.71 -3.02
C GLU A 360 6.37 -14.21 -2.78
N SER A 361 6.54 -13.75 -1.54
CA SER A 361 6.46 -12.33 -1.20
C SER A 361 7.47 -11.89 -0.15
N ASN A 362 8.35 -10.97 -0.55
CA ASN A 362 9.24 -10.20 0.31
C ASN A 362 9.29 -8.73 -0.14
N GLY A 363 8.18 -8.03 0.05
CA GLY A 363 8.00 -6.62 -0.31
C GLY A 363 7.32 -6.40 -1.66
N SER A 364 6.26 -5.61 -1.63
CA SER A 364 5.46 -5.12 -2.75
C SER A 364 5.05 -6.14 -3.83
N SER A 365 4.27 -7.13 -3.42
CA SER A 365 3.63 -8.07 -4.36
C SER A 365 2.61 -7.41 -5.29
N SER A 366 1.97 -6.30 -4.86
CA SER A 366 1.05 -5.53 -5.73
C SER A 366 1.75 -4.90 -6.94
N MET A 367 2.97 -4.39 -6.77
CA MET A 367 3.74 -3.84 -7.89
C MET A 367 4.33 -4.94 -8.78
N ALA A 368 4.65 -6.11 -8.23
CA ALA A 368 4.94 -7.30 -9.04
C ALA A 368 3.73 -7.71 -9.89
N THR A 369 2.51 -7.62 -9.32
CA THR A 369 1.25 -7.85 -10.07
C THR A 369 1.05 -6.86 -11.21
N VAL A 370 1.36 -5.57 -11.01
CA VAL A 370 1.29 -4.56 -12.07
C VAL A 370 2.21 -4.94 -13.24
N CYS A 371 3.44 -5.29 -12.96
CA CYS A 371 4.42 -5.67 -13.98
C CYS A 371 4.06 -6.99 -14.68
N ALA A 372 3.71 -8.02 -13.91
CA ALA A 372 3.27 -9.32 -14.46
C ALA A 372 1.96 -9.18 -15.26
N GLY A 373 1.02 -8.36 -14.78
CA GLY A 373 -0.24 -8.06 -15.46
C GLY A 373 -0.02 -7.35 -16.79
N THR A 374 0.88 -6.38 -16.87
CA THR A 374 1.30 -5.74 -18.13
C THR A 374 1.84 -6.76 -19.11
N LEU A 375 2.77 -7.61 -18.69
CA LEU A 375 3.36 -8.65 -19.52
C LEU A 375 2.30 -9.64 -20.02
N ALA A 376 1.41 -10.10 -19.13
CA ALA A 376 0.36 -11.05 -19.47
C ALA A 376 -0.69 -10.46 -20.43
N LEU A 377 -1.05 -9.17 -20.29
CA LEU A 377 -1.93 -8.47 -21.22
C LEU A 377 -1.31 -8.36 -22.61
N MET A 378 -0.04 -8.01 -22.69
CA MET A 378 0.69 -7.95 -23.96
C MET A 378 0.85 -9.33 -24.59
N ASP A 379 1.10 -10.37 -23.78
CA ASP A 379 1.16 -11.77 -24.21
C ASP A 379 -0.18 -12.27 -24.77
N ALA A 380 -1.28 -11.83 -24.17
CA ALA A 380 -2.64 -12.15 -24.66
C ALA A 380 -3.02 -11.44 -25.97
N GLY A 381 -2.20 -10.51 -26.46
CA GLY A 381 -2.52 -9.68 -27.61
C GLY A 381 -3.51 -8.57 -27.35
N VAL A 382 -3.77 -8.24 -26.08
CA VAL A 382 -4.57 -7.06 -25.70
C VAL A 382 -3.79 -5.81 -26.11
N LYS A 383 -4.39 -5.01 -26.97
CA LYS A 383 -3.76 -3.79 -27.52
C LYS A 383 -3.77 -2.66 -26.49
N ILE A 384 -3.09 -2.85 -25.36
CA ILE A 384 -2.92 -1.79 -24.37
C ILE A 384 -2.27 -0.55 -25.00
N LYS A 385 -2.67 0.63 -24.52
CA LYS A 385 -2.14 1.89 -25.05
C LYS A 385 -0.62 2.02 -24.82
N LYS A 386 -0.16 1.66 -23.61
CA LYS A 386 1.24 1.68 -23.20
C LYS A 386 1.51 0.66 -22.11
N PRO A 387 2.72 0.10 -22.01
CA PRO A 387 3.13 -0.71 -20.87
C PRO A 387 3.15 0.09 -19.57
N VAL A 388 2.82 -0.56 -18.47
CA VAL A 388 2.85 -0.01 -17.12
C VAL A 388 3.84 -0.80 -16.28
N SER A 389 4.65 -0.11 -15.51
CA SER A 389 5.44 -0.71 -14.43
C SER A 389 5.08 -0.09 -13.10
N GLY A 390 5.50 -0.72 -12.02
CA GLY A 390 5.32 -0.21 -10.67
C GLY A 390 6.47 -0.61 -9.77
N ILE A 391 6.75 0.25 -8.78
CA ILE A 391 7.80 0.05 -7.79
C ILE A 391 7.32 0.54 -6.43
N ALA A 392 7.79 -0.11 -5.37
CA ALA A 392 7.59 0.33 -4.00
C ALA A 392 8.85 1.01 -3.48
N MET A 393 8.65 2.15 -2.86
CA MET A 393 9.68 2.98 -2.24
C MET A 393 9.46 3.02 -0.73
N GLY A 394 10.52 3.31 0.01
CA GLY A 394 10.45 3.51 1.45
C GLY A 394 11.29 4.69 1.90
N LEU A 395 11.09 5.09 3.15
CA LEU A 395 11.86 6.12 3.82
C LEU A 395 12.25 5.65 5.21
N ILE A 396 13.47 5.94 5.59
CA ILE A 396 13.95 5.85 6.97
C ILE A 396 14.46 7.22 7.39
N LYS A 397 13.89 7.76 8.48
CA LYS A 397 14.28 9.03 9.07
C LYS A 397 14.17 8.94 10.60
N ASN A 398 15.23 9.20 11.32
CA ASN A 398 15.16 9.23 12.76
C ASN A 398 14.58 10.55 13.26
N ALA A 399 13.77 10.48 14.31
CA ALA A 399 13.20 11.66 14.94
C ALA A 399 14.32 12.58 15.46
N GLY A 400 14.22 13.88 15.14
CA GLY A 400 15.20 14.89 15.58
C GLY A 400 16.51 14.90 14.78
N GLU A 401 16.65 14.07 13.76
CA GLU A 401 17.81 14.06 12.87
C GLU A 401 17.43 14.58 11.48
N ASP A 402 18.33 15.33 10.85
CA ASP A 402 18.16 15.75 9.45
C ASP A 402 18.48 14.64 8.45
N LYS A 403 19.16 13.57 8.93
CA LYS A 403 19.58 12.44 8.12
C LYS A 403 18.40 11.53 7.81
N TYR A 404 18.22 11.22 6.55
CA TYR A 404 17.21 10.30 6.07
C TYR A 404 17.72 9.48 4.87
N ALA A 405 17.04 8.38 4.57
CA ALA A 405 17.33 7.54 3.40
C ALA A 405 16.03 7.19 2.68
N VAL A 406 15.96 7.51 1.38
CA VAL A 406 14.89 7.05 0.49
C VAL A 406 15.36 5.77 -0.18
N LEU A 407 14.58 4.70 -0.03
CA LEU A 407 14.91 3.36 -0.50
C LEU A 407 14.07 2.99 -1.73
N SER A 408 14.72 2.54 -2.80
CA SER A 408 14.04 2.00 -3.97
C SER A 408 13.85 0.49 -3.84
N ASP A 409 12.68 -0.02 -4.24
CA ASP A 409 12.34 -1.45 -4.18
C ASP A 409 12.55 -2.05 -2.79
N ILE A 410 11.67 -1.70 -1.86
CA ILE A 410 11.80 -2.09 -0.45
C ILE A 410 11.51 -3.58 -0.21
N LEU A 411 12.22 -4.13 0.77
CA LEU A 411 11.95 -5.43 1.37
C LEU A 411 10.74 -5.34 2.31
N GLY A 412 10.17 -6.49 2.67
CA GLY A 412 9.12 -6.58 3.68
C GLY A 412 9.55 -6.03 5.04
N ASP A 413 10.79 -6.29 5.44
CA ASP A 413 11.38 -5.77 6.69
C ASP A 413 11.51 -4.24 6.65
N GLU A 414 11.93 -3.67 5.52
CA GLU A 414 12.05 -2.22 5.31
C GLU A 414 10.69 -1.52 5.25
N ASP A 415 9.64 -2.18 4.77
CA ASP A 415 8.25 -1.68 4.85
C ASP A 415 7.77 -1.66 6.31
N HIS A 416 7.99 -2.75 7.04
CA HIS A 416 7.53 -2.88 8.42
C HIS A 416 8.23 -1.91 9.37
N LEU A 417 9.54 -1.74 9.24
CA LEU A 417 10.37 -0.91 10.12
C LEU A 417 10.60 0.51 9.59
N GLY A 418 10.12 0.81 8.38
CA GLY A 418 10.27 2.12 7.76
C GLY A 418 9.20 3.13 8.20
N ASP A 419 9.41 4.38 7.84
CA ASP A 419 8.60 5.54 8.22
C ASP A 419 7.62 5.98 7.15
N MET A 420 7.83 5.56 5.93
CA MET A 420 6.95 5.76 4.78
C MET A 420 7.09 4.58 3.84
N ASP A 421 6.00 4.08 3.32
CA ASP A 421 5.98 3.27 2.11
C ASP A 421 5.07 3.91 1.07
N PHE A 422 5.51 3.90 -0.17
CA PHE A 422 4.65 4.30 -1.26
C PHE A 422 4.92 3.48 -2.51
N LYS A 423 3.85 3.28 -3.23
CA LYS A 423 3.82 2.49 -4.46
C LYS A 423 3.32 3.39 -5.56
N VAL A 424 4.07 3.49 -6.63
CA VAL A 424 3.68 4.25 -7.81
C VAL A 424 3.78 3.36 -9.02
N ALA A 425 2.70 3.31 -9.77
CA ALA A 425 2.63 2.66 -11.06
C ALA A 425 2.41 3.69 -12.16
N GLY A 426 2.93 3.43 -13.35
CA GLY A 426 2.74 4.31 -14.48
C GLY A 426 3.42 3.83 -15.75
N THR A 427 3.13 4.55 -16.82
CA THR A 427 3.76 4.41 -18.12
C THR A 427 5.06 5.22 -18.19
N ALA A 428 5.75 5.18 -19.32
CA ALA A 428 6.88 6.08 -19.56
C ALA A 428 6.49 7.57 -19.56
N LYS A 429 5.21 7.89 -19.82
CA LYS A 429 4.72 9.27 -19.89
C LYS A 429 4.36 9.83 -18.52
N GLY A 430 3.76 9.04 -17.64
CA GLY A 430 3.30 9.53 -16.34
C GLY A 430 2.70 8.45 -15.45
N VAL A 431 2.21 8.88 -14.30
CA VAL A 431 1.67 8.03 -13.25
C VAL A 431 0.23 7.63 -13.58
N THR A 432 -0.11 6.37 -13.29
CA THR A 432 -1.48 5.85 -13.46
C THR A 432 -2.13 5.44 -12.14
N ALA A 433 -1.34 5.10 -11.11
CA ALA A 433 -1.84 4.82 -9.78
C ALA A 433 -0.80 5.09 -8.70
N ILE A 434 -1.25 5.47 -7.52
CA ILE A 434 -0.43 5.69 -6.34
C ILE A 434 -1.11 5.13 -5.09
N GLN A 435 -0.29 4.63 -4.17
CA GLN A 435 -0.66 4.34 -2.79
C GLN A 435 0.51 4.74 -1.90
N MET A 436 0.27 5.60 -0.92
CA MET A 436 1.27 6.11 0.01
C MET A 436 0.75 6.04 1.44
N ASP A 437 1.60 5.56 2.35
CA ASP A 437 1.39 5.56 3.78
C ASP A 437 2.58 6.23 4.48
N ILE A 438 2.31 7.24 5.30
CA ILE A 438 3.31 7.98 6.09
C ILE A 438 3.05 7.67 7.55
N LYS A 439 4.09 7.22 8.25
CA LYS A 439 4.01 6.73 9.63
C LYS A 439 4.69 7.66 10.64
N ILE A 440 5.26 8.77 10.17
CA ILE A 440 5.98 9.75 11.00
C ILE A 440 5.50 11.16 10.75
N ASP A 441 5.70 12.01 11.74
CA ASP A 441 5.49 13.44 11.63
C ASP A 441 6.67 14.16 10.95
N GLY A 442 6.40 15.34 10.38
CA GLY A 442 7.43 16.24 9.86
C GLY A 442 8.08 15.81 8.57
N LEU A 443 7.39 15.03 7.74
CA LEU A 443 7.83 14.74 6.38
C LEU A 443 7.59 15.95 5.48
N THR A 444 8.67 16.50 4.92
CA THR A 444 8.58 17.67 4.04
C THR A 444 8.19 17.29 2.62
N TYR A 445 7.57 18.21 1.90
CA TYR A 445 7.27 18.02 0.47
C TYR A 445 8.53 17.81 -0.39
N ASP A 446 9.68 18.37 0.00
CA ASP A 446 10.93 18.17 -0.71
C ASP A 446 11.41 16.72 -0.65
N ILE A 447 11.27 16.06 0.49
CA ILE A 447 11.57 14.61 0.64
C ILE A 447 10.62 13.78 -0.20
N ILE A 448 9.32 14.11 -0.24
CA ILE A 448 8.33 13.44 -1.09
C ILE A 448 8.68 13.62 -2.56
N ALA A 449 9.08 14.83 -2.98
CA ALA A 449 9.49 15.11 -4.35
C ALA A 449 10.75 14.32 -4.76
N GLU A 450 11.75 14.22 -3.87
CA GLU A 450 12.93 13.38 -4.08
C GLU A 450 12.55 11.89 -4.24
N ALA A 451 11.66 11.42 -3.38
CA ALA A 451 11.16 10.05 -3.43
C ALA A 451 10.41 9.76 -4.75
N PHE A 452 9.59 10.68 -5.23
CA PHE A 452 8.92 10.58 -6.52
C PHE A 452 9.91 10.51 -7.69
N GLU A 453 10.94 11.34 -7.70
CA GLU A 453 11.96 11.31 -8.78
C GLU A 453 12.74 9.99 -8.78
N LYS A 454 13.12 9.47 -7.62
CA LYS A 454 13.77 8.15 -7.51
C LYS A 454 12.83 7.02 -7.97
N CYS A 455 11.55 7.11 -7.61
CA CYS A 455 10.53 6.18 -8.06
C CYS A 455 10.37 6.20 -9.57
N ARG A 456 10.30 7.38 -10.17
CA ARG A 456 10.22 7.55 -11.62
C ARG A 456 11.38 6.87 -12.34
N LYS A 457 12.60 7.06 -11.87
CA LYS A 457 13.80 6.39 -12.42
C LYS A 457 13.67 4.87 -12.35
N GLY A 458 13.23 4.34 -11.21
CA GLY A 458 13.00 2.90 -11.03
C GLY A 458 11.92 2.33 -11.96
N ARG A 459 10.80 3.04 -12.14
CA ARG A 459 9.74 2.63 -13.08
C ARG A 459 10.22 2.61 -14.53
N LEU A 460 10.95 3.63 -14.95
CA LEU A 460 11.51 3.70 -16.31
C LEU A 460 12.53 2.59 -16.55
N TYR A 461 13.39 2.30 -15.58
CA TYR A 461 14.32 1.18 -15.65
C TYR A 461 13.57 -0.16 -15.88
N ILE A 462 12.52 -0.42 -15.12
CA ILE A 462 11.73 -1.65 -15.28
C ILE A 462 11.08 -1.71 -16.67
N LEU A 463 10.54 -0.60 -17.16
CA LEU A 463 9.94 -0.55 -18.50
C LEU A 463 10.95 -0.80 -19.61
N ASP A 464 12.09 -0.10 -19.59
CA ASP A 464 13.04 -0.10 -20.71
C ASP A 464 13.98 -1.30 -20.68
N GLU A 465 14.49 -1.67 -19.48
CA GLU A 465 15.53 -2.69 -19.35
C GLU A 465 14.97 -4.09 -19.03
N ILE A 466 13.75 -4.19 -18.52
CA ILE A 466 13.16 -5.46 -18.09
C ILE A 466 11.98 -5.88 -18.97
N ILE A 467 10.93 -5.06 -19.08
CA ILE A 467 9.69 -5.41 -19.80
C ILE A 467 9.93 -5.40 -21.30
N LYS A 468 10.47 -4.33 -21.83
CA LYS A 468 10.67 -4.15 -23.27
C LYS A 468 11.54 -5.24 -23.94
N PRO A 469 12.64 -5.72 -23.33
CA PRO A 469 13.42 -6.83 -23.91
C PRO A 469 12.66 -8.16 -23.96
N VAL A 470 11.70 -8.39 -23.06
CA VAL A 470 10.88 -9.62 -23.04
C VAL A 470 9.73 -9.55 -24.03
N ILE A 471 9.02 -8.42 -24.05
CA ILE A 471 7.94 -8.16 -25.00
C ILE A 471 7.82 -6.64 -25.22
N ALA A 472 8.18 -6.19 -26.42
CA ALA A 472 8.20 -4.76 -26.75
C ALA A 472 6.80 -4.22 -27.13
N GLU A 473 5.97 -5.05 -27.74
CA GLU A 473 4.64 -4.72 -28.21
C GLU A 473 3.66 -5.86 -27.93
N PRO A 474 2.36 -5.59 -27.76
CA PRO A 474 1.36 -6.63 -27.64
C PRO A 474 1.40 -7.58 -28.85
N ARG A 475 1.25 -8.87 -28.62
CA ARG A 475 1.20 -9.86 -29.72
C ARG A 475 0.15 -9.47 -30.75
N HIS A 476 0.46 -9.72 -32.00
CA HIS A 476 -0.43 -9.37 -33.10
C HIS A 476 -1.69 -10.23 -33.12
N GLU A 477 -1.53 -11.51 -32.82
CA GLU A 477 -2.60 -12.51 -32.83
C GLU A 477 -3.02 -12.84 -31.37
N LEU A 478 -4.32 -13.08 -31.22
CA LEU A 478 -4.87 -13.63 -29.98
C LEU A 478 -4.54 -15.12 -29.88
N SER A 479 -4.55 -15.64 -28.65
CA SER A 479 -4.46 -17.07 -28.40
C SER A 479 -5.51 -17.83 -29.22
N ARG A 480 -5.15 -19.01 -29.70
CA ARG A 480 -6.08 -19.94 -30.39
C ARG A 480 -7.29 -20.32 -29.50
N TRP A 481 -7.15 -20.17 -28.20
CA TRP A 481 -8.19 -20.47 -27.22
C TRP A 481 -9.11 -19.29 -26.93
N ALA A 482 -8.75 -18.09 -27.35
CA ALA A 482 -9.57 -16.91 -27.16
C ALA A 482 -10.88 -17.02 -27.97
N PRO A 483 -12.02 -16.51 -27.44
CA PRO A 483 -13.28 -16.46 -28.18
C PRO A 483 -13.10 -15.73 -29.50
N LYS A 484 -13.60 -16.31 -30.58
CA LYS A 484 -13.61 -15.64 -31.88
C LYS A 484 -14.91 -14.86 -32.04
N MET A 485 -14.77 -13.57 -32.27
CA MET A 485 -15.90 -12.70 -32.60
C MET A 485 -15.91 -12.49 -34.11
N PHE A 486 -17.09 -12.68 -34.68
CA PHE A 486 -17.35 -12.52 -36.10
C PHE A 486 -18.20 -11.27 -36.32
#